data_784975115ef16547dbd6fa7ac01de054
#
_entry.id   784975115ef16547dbd6fa7ac01de054
#
_cell.length_a   1.000
_cell.length_b   1.000
_cell.length_c   1.000
_cell.angle_alpha   90.00
_cell.angle_beta   90.00
_cell.angle_gamma   90.00
#
_symmetry.space_group_name_H-M   'P 1'
#
loop_
_entity.id
_entity.type
_entity.pdbx_description
1 polymer ?
#
loop_
_entity_poly.entity_id
_entity_poly.type
_entity_poly.pdbx_seq_one_letter_code
_entity_poly.pdbx_strand_id
1 'polypeptide(L)'
;MPQPRSIQRVRIHPLGDTALLAVLGSRLDTALNTRAIGLASALRKRRDVRQAVAGYASVTVHFDPDQTTLESLGAAIKRLAVRRPKEAIPGRLHRIPVVYDGVDMPEVSDSLNLSPREIVALHTRPIYRVFLVGFVPGWAYLGPLPEELELPRRRVPRTHVPAGSVAIAGRQTGIYPMQVPGGWHLIGRSSVKLFLPNSDPPCLFRAGDRVKFFAAAID
;
A
#
# COMPACT_ATOMS: atom_id res chain seq x y z
N MET A 1 -3.31 -17.99 -26.26
CA MET A 1 -4.36 -17.91 -25.24
C MET A 1 -3.72 -17.95 -23.86
N PRO A 2 -3.89 -16.94 -23.00
CA PRO A 2 -3.35 -16.99 -21.64
C PRO A 2 -4.12 -18.08 -20.86
N GLN A 3 -3.37 -19.01 -20.27
CA GLN A 3 -3.92 -20.04 -19.41
C GLN A 3 -4.74 -19.44 -18.27
N PRO A 4 -5.89 -20.04 -17.86
CA PRO A 4 -6.64 -19.57 -16.71
C PRO A 4 -5.75 -19.62 -15.48
N ARG A 5 -5.47 -18.45 -14.88
CA ARG A 5 -4.70 -18.33 -13.64
C ARG A 5 -5.39 -19.17 -12.58
N SER A 6 -4.75 -20.28 -12.19
CA SER A 6 -5.23 -21.12 -11.11
C SER A 6 -5.47 -20.26 -9.87
N ILE A 7 -6.67 -20.34 -9.30
CA ILE A 7 -6.99 -19.68 -8.05
C ILE A 7 -6.06 -20.27 -6.99
N GLN A 8 -5.00 -19.56 -6.65
CA GLN A 8 -4.09 -19.99 -5.59
C GLN A 8 -4.91 -20.23 -4.32
N ARG A 9 -4.78 -21.43 -3.72
CA ARG A 9 -5.43 -21.77 -2.45
C ARG A 9 -4.91 -20.82 -1.38
N VAL A 10 -5.83 -20.22 -0.62
CA VAL A 10 -5.48 -19.39 0.53
C VAL A 10 -4.76 -20.23 1.56
N ARG A 11 -3.59 -19.80 1.97
CA ARG A 11 -2.83 -20.41 3.08
C ARG A 11 -3.14 -19.63 4.34
N ILE A 12 -3.37 -20.35 5.43
CA ILE A 12 -3.69 -19.78 6.75
C ILE A 12 -2.53 -20.08 7.68
N HIS A 13 -2.03 -19.05 8.33
CA HIS A 13 -0.97 -19.14 9.32
C HIS A 13 -1.45 -18.53 10.64
N PRO A 14 -1.36 -19.22 11.77
CA PRO A 14 -1.59 -18.62 13.08
C PRO A 14 -0.59 -17.49 13.35
N LEU A 15 -1.04 -16.44 14.00
CA LEU A 15 -0.24 -15.35 14.55
C LEU A 15 -0.53 -15.22 16.04
N GLY A 16 0.09 -16.09 16.85
CA GLY A 16 -0.30 -16.28 18.26
C GLY A 16 -1.69 -16.90 18.39
N ASP A 17 -2.36 -16.65 19.51
CA ASP A 17 -3.58 -17.34 19.89
C ASP A 17 -4.87 -16.66 19.41
N THR A 18 -4.78 -15.38 19.03
CA THR A 18 -5.95 -14.54 18.72
C THR A 18 -5.89 -13.89 17.34
N ALA A 19 -4.96 -14.33 16.49
CA ALA A 19 -4.85 -13.80 15.14
C ALA A 19 -4.46 -14.86 14.10
N LEU A 20 -4.85 -14.59 12.84
CA LEU A 20 -4.55 -15.38 11.66
C LEU A 20 -4.01 -14.50 10.54
N LEU A 21 -3.06 -15.02 9.77
CA LEU A 21 -2.63 -14.46 8.50
C LEU A 21 -3.17 -15.34 7.36
N ALA A 22 -4.06 -14.77 6.55
CA ALA A 22 -4.56 -15.39 5.32
C ALA A 22 -3.74 -14.89 4.13
N VAL A 23 -2.91 -15.75 3.54
CA VAL A 23 -2.04 -15.42 2.40
C VAL A 23 -2.70 -15.86 1.10
N LEU A 24 -2.95 -14.90 0.20
CA LEU A 24 -3.56 -15.11 -1.11
C LEU A 24 -2.52 -15.23 -2.23
N GLY A 25 -1.31 -14.75 -2.00
CA GLY A 25 -0.20 -14.77 -2.95
C GLY A 25 1.05 -14.09 -2.40
N SER A 26 2.12 -14.04 -3.22
CA SER A 26 3.44 -13.52 -2.82
C SER A 26 3.94 -12.35 -3.67
N ARG A 27 3.13 -11.83 -4.58
CA ARG A 27 3.52 -10.76 -5.51
C ARG A 27 2.69 -9.50 -5.31
N LEU A 28 3.27 -8.35 -5.68
CA LEU A 28 2.56 -7.09 -5.79
C LEU A 28 1.65 -7.15 -7.04
N ASP A 29 0.41 -7.55 -6.84
CA ASP A 29 -0.57 -7.79 -7.90
C ASP A 29 -1.91 -7.15 -7.54
N THR A 30 -2.45 -6.35 -8.44
CA THR A 30 -3.70 -5.59 -8.22
C THR A 30 -4.90 -6.50 -7.99
N ALA A 31 -4.98 -7.65 -8.69
CA ALA A 31 -6.09 -8.58 -8.53
C ALA A 31 -6.04 -9.28 -7.16
N LEU A 32 -4.83 -9.70 -6.72
CA LEU A 32 -4.63 -10.25 -5.38
C LEU A 32 -4.96 -9.23 -4.29
N ASN A 33 -4.51 -7.98 -4.46
CA ASN A 33 -4.83 -6.91 -3.51
C ASN A 33 -6.33 -6.60 -3.46
N THR A 34 -7.02 -6.57 -4.59
CA THR A 34 -8.48 -6.42 -4.64
C THR A 34 -9.19 -7.54 -3.89
N ARG A 35 -8.71 -8.78 -4.03
CA ARG A 35 -9.24 -9.93 -3.27
C ARG A 35 -8.95 -9.78 -1.77
N ALA A 36 -7.76 -9.34 -1.38
CA ALA A 36 -7.41 -9.10 0.03
C ALA A 36 -8.32 -8.04 0.66
N ILE A 37 -8.52 -6.92 -0.02
CA ILE A 37 -9.42 -5.84 0.43
C ILE A 37 -10.86 -6.35 0.56
N GLY A 38 -11.36 -7.08 -0.43
CA GLY A 38 -12.71 -7.67 -0.41
C GLY A 38 -12.88 -8.69 0.73
N LEU A 39 -11.88 -9.55 0.94
CA LEU A 39 -11.89 -10.53 2.03
C LEU A 39 -11.86 -9.83 3.39
N ALA A 40 -10.99 -8.84 3.59
CA ALA A 40 -10.94 -8.07 4.83
C ALA A 40 -12.28 -7.36 5.12
N SER A 41 -12.89 -6.78 4.08
CA SER A 41 -14.21 -6.14 4.20
C SER A 41 -15.32 -7.13 4.60
N ALA A 42 -15.31 -8.35 4.03
CA ALA A 42 -16.27 -9.39 4.40
C ALA A 42 -16.05 -9.89 5.84
N LEU A 43 -14.79 -10.03 6.25
CA LEU A 43 -14.45 -10.50 7.60
C LEU A 43 -14.81 -9.48 8.68
N ARG A 44 -14.66 -8.19 8.44
CA ARG A 44 -15.06 -7.13 9.39
C ARG A 44 -16.56 -7.14 9.75
N LYS A 45 -17.40 -7.76 8.92
CA LYS A 45 -18.84 -7.90 9.17
C LYS A 45 -19.19 -9.06 10.12
N ARG A 46 -18.24 -9.88 10.49
CA ARG A 46 -18.43 -11.00 11.40
C ARG A 46 -18.31 -10.51 12.85
N ARG A 47 -19.16 -11.04 13.72
CA ARG A 47 -19.17 -10.68 15.16
C ARG A 47 -17.96 -11.24 15.91
N ASP A 48 -17.44 -12.38 15.47
CA ASP A 48 -16.28 -13.06 16.05
C ASP A 48 -14.93 -12.50 15.54
N VAL A 49 -14.94 -11.48 14.66
CA VAL A 49 -13.74 -10.80 14.15
C VAL A 49 -13.65 -9.40 14.77
N ARG A 50 -12.60 -9.20 15.56
CA ARG A 50 -12.30 -7.89 16.18
C ARG A 50 -11.72 -6.92 15.15
N GLN A 51 -10.83 -7.40 14.27
CA GLN A 51 -10.19 -6.60 13.24
C GLN A 51 -9.79 -7.45 12.02
N ALA A 52 -9.88 -6.91 10.82
CA ALA A 52 -9.32 -7.51 9.62
C ALA A 52 -8.64 -6.42 8.76
N VAL A 53 -7.35 -6.60 8.51
CA VAL A 53 -6.49 -5.65 7.79
C VAL A 53 -5.95 -6.29 6.53
N ALA A 54 -6.21 -5.65 5.38
CA ALA A 54 -5.66 -6.09 4.11
C ALA A 54 -4.20 -5.63 3.97
N GLY A 55 -3.32 -6.57 3.61
CA GLY A 55 -1.97 -6.30 3.11
C GLY A 55 -1.93 -6.30 1.58
N TYR A 56 -0.73 -6.46 0.99
CA TYR A 56 -0.56 -6.52 -0.47
C TYR A 56 -1.33 -7.67 -1.11
N ALA A 57 -1.12 -8.87 -0.59
CA ALA A 57 -1.73 -10.12 -1.06
C ALA A 57 -2.10 -11.02 0.14
N SER A 58 -2.45 -10.43 1.27
CA SER A 58 -2.79 -11.14 2.49
C SER A 58 -3.83 -10.35 3.30
N VAL A 59 -4.40 -11.02 4.29
CA VAL A 59 -5.27 -10.38 5.30
C VAL A 59 -4.85 -10.88 6.68
N THR A 60 -4.55 -9.95 7.58
CA THR A 60 -4.39 -10.24 9.01
C THR A 60 -5.74 -10.09 9.68
N VAL A 61 -6.12 -11.08 10.48
CA VAL A 61 -7.42 -11.15 11.12
C VAL A 61 -7.23 -11.39 12.61
N HIS A 62 -7.64 -10.43 13.42
CA HIS A 62 -7.74 -10.57 14.87
C HIS A 62 -9.17 -10.98 15.21
N PHE A 63 -9.31 -12.00 16.04
CA PHE A 63 -10.60 -12.57 16.40
C PHE A 63 -10.79 -12.67 17.92
N ASP A 64 -12.02 -12.92 18.32
CA ASP A 64 -12.40 -13.16 19.70
C ASP A 64 -12.33 -14.67 19.99
N PRO A 65 -11.38 -15.14 20.84
CA PRO A 65 -11.25 -16.57 21.15
C PRO A 65 -12.44 -17.14 21.93
N ASP A 66 -13.23 -16.30 22.60
CA ASP A 66 -14.44 -16.74 23.30
C ASP A 66 -15.61 -17.02 22.34
N GLN A 67 -15.52 -16.52 21.08
CA GLN A 67 -16.58 -16.67 20.08
C GLN A 67 -16.22 -17.61 18.94
N THR A 68 -14.94 -17.86 18.68
CA THR A 68 -14.51 -18.73 17.58
C THR A 68 -13.12 -19.32 17.82
N THR A 69 -12.80 -20.40 17.11
CA THR A 69 -11.49 -21.03 17.14
C THR A 69 -10.71 -20.72 15.88
N LEU A 70 -9.37 -20.88 15.92
CA LEU A 70 -8.46 -20.76 14.78
C LEU A 70 -8.93 -21.62 13.59
N GLU A 71 -9.37 -22.86 13.87
CA GLU A 71 -9.81 -23.81 12.84
C GLU A 71 -11.11 -23.35 12.17
N SER A 72 -12.11 -22.98 13.00
CA SER A 72 -13.41 -22.51 12.51
C SER A 72 -13.29 -21.26 11.67
N LEU A 73 -12.53 -20.28 12.17
CA LEU A 73 -12.28 -19.04 11.44
C LEU A 73 -11.45 -19.28 10.16
N GLY A 74 -10.43 -20.14 10.22
CA GLY A 74 -9.63 -20.53 9.06
C GLY A 74 -10.47 -21.17 7.95
N ALA A 75 -11.43 -22.06 8.31
CA ALA A 75 -12.38 -22.64 7.37
C ALA A 75 -13.31 -21.57 6.77
N ALA A 76 -13.79 -20.63 7.56
CA ALA A 76 -14.62 -19.52 7.11
C ALA A 76 -13.85 -18.61 6.13
N ILE A 77 -12.60 -18.27 6.43
CA ILE A 77 -11.72 -17.48 5.54
C ILE A 77 -11.53 -18.19 4.21
N LYS A 78 -11.23 -19.49 4.19
CA LYS A 78 -11.08 -20.27 2.95
C LYS A 78 -12.35 -20.21 2.09
N ARG A 79 -13.53 -20.37 2.69
CA ARG A 79 -14.82 -20.27 1.98
C ARG A 79 -15.06 -18.87 1.40
N LEU A 80 -14.77 -17.82 2.17
CA LEU A 80 -14.94 -16.43 1.71
C LEU A 80 -13.96 -16.06 0.60
N ALA A 81 -12.72 -16.54 0.66
CA ALA A 81 -11.68 -16.22 -0.30
C ALA A 81 -11.90 -16.84 -1.70
N VAL A 82 -12.70 -17.90 -1.82
CA VAL A 82 -13.11 -18.49 -3.12
C VAL A 82 -14.14 -17.61 -3.82
N ARG A 83 -14.93 -16.85 -3.08
CA ARG A 83 -15.90 -15.93 -3.68
C ARG A 83 -15.16 -14.85 -4.46
N ARG A 84 -15.46 -14.75 -5.76
CA ARG A 84 -14.99 -13.58 -6.53
C ARG A 84 -15.56 -12.32 -5.87
N PRO A 85 -14.73 -11.31 -5.55
CA PRO A 85 -15.28 -10.03 -5.14
C PRO A 85 -16.24 -9.58 -6.25
N LYS A 86 -17.45 -9.11 -5.88
CA LYS A 86 -18.23 -8.28 -6.79
C LYS A 86 -17.28 -7.20 -7.32
N GLU A 87 -17.42 -6.84 -8.60
CA GLU A 87 -16.54 -5.84 -9.24
C GLU A 87 -16.18 -4.74 -8.25
N ALA A 88 -14.90 -4.64 -7.93
CA ALA A 88 -14.47 -3.67 -6.95
C ALA A 88 -14.74 -2.29 -7.54
N ILE A 89 -15.65 -1.53 -6.94
CA ILE A 89 -15.82 -0.12 -7.27
C ILE A 89 -14.44 0.51 -7.18
N PRO A 90 -13.93 1.13 -8.25
CA PRO A 90 -12.64 1.79 -8.20
C PRO A 90 -12.60 2.77 -7.03
N GLY A 91 -11.57 2.69 -6.20
CA GLY A 91 -11.39 3.64 -5.12
C GLY A 91 -11.27 5.07 -5.63
N ARG A 92 -11.39 6.03 -4.74
CA ARG A 92 -11.31 7.46 -5.04
C ARG A 92 -9.99 7.78 -5.76
N LEU A 93 -10.02 8.67 -6.74
CA LEU A 93 -8.83 9.22 -7.38
C LEU A 93 -8.42 10.52 -6.66
N HIS A 94 -7.20 10.51 -6.13
CA HIS A 94 -6.57 11.67 -5.52
C HIS A 94 -5.53 12.25 -6.48
N ARG A 95 -5.56 13.55 -6.68
CA ARG A 95 -4.54 14.30 -7.48
C ARG A 95 -3.62 15.01 -6.50
N ILE A 96 -2.35 14.68 -6.53
CA ILE A 96 -1.37 15.13 -5.54
C ILE A 96 -0.30 15.98 -6.23
N PRO A 97 -0.18 17.28 -5.88
CA PRO A 97 0.90 18.12 -6.34
C PRO A 97 2.23 17.72 -5.67
N VAL A 98 3.31 17.74 -6.43
CA VAL A 98 4.66 17.43 -5.93
C VAL A 98 5.66 18.43 -6.50
N VAL A 99 6.43 19.05 -5.63
CA VAL A 99 7.65 19.76 -5.99
C VAL A 99 8.79 18.75 -5.96
N TYR A 100 9.47 18.57 -7.10
CA TYR A 100 10.51 17.54 -7.26
C TYR A 100 11.90 18.11 -6.94
N ASP A 101 12.09 18.51 -5.69
CA ASP A 101 13.33 19.05 -5.13
C ASP A 101 13.93 18.13 -4.04
N GLY A 102 13.65 16.83 -4.15
CA GLY A 102 14.10 15.86 -3.15
C GLY A 102 15.60 15.74 -3.06
N VAL A 103 16.12 15.66 -1.83
CA VAL A 103 17.56 15.62 -1.52
C VAL A 103 18.28 14.44 -2.17
N ASP A 104 17.57 13.38 -2.52
CA ASP A 104 18.15 12.20 -3.18
C ASP A 104 17.99 12.21 -4.72
N MET A 105 17.42 13.27 -5.31
CA MET A 105 17.23 13.34 -6.75
C MET A 105 18.55 13.16 -7.52
N PRO A 106 19.70 13.75 -7.13
CA PRO A 106 20.98 13.48 -7.80
C PRO A 106 21.40 12.00 -7.69
N GLU A 107 21.35 11.40 -6.48
CA GLU A 107 21.71 9.99 -6.25
C GLU A 107 20.82 9.04 -7.07
N VAL A 108 19.52 9.33 -7.17
CA VAL A 108 18.55 8.56 -7.96
C VAL A 108 18.85 8.71 -9.46
N SER A 109 19.15 9.94 -9.91
CA SER A 109 19.52 10.25 -11.29
C SER A 109 20.75 9.45 -11.75
N ASP A 110 21.81 9.47 -10.95
CA ASP A 110 23.04 8.75 -11.21
C ASP A 110 22.81 7.22 -11.20
N SER A 111 22.09 6.72 -10.20
CA SER A 111 21.84 5.27 -10.03
C SER A 111 21.02 4.67 -11.16
N LEU A 112 20.09 5.45 -11.72
CA LEU A 112 19.19 5.00 -12.81
C LEU A 112 19.68 5.40 -14.19
N ASN A 113 20.73 6.23 -14.28
CA ASN A 113 21.17 6.87 -15.51
C ASN A 113 20.02 7.60 -16.25
N LEU A 114 19.24 8.35 -15.47
CA LEU A 114 18.11 9.16 -15.93
C LEU A 114 18.28 10.60 -15.46
N SER A 115 17.93 11.56 -16.31
CA SER A 115 17.86 12.97 -15.89
C SER A 115 16.72 13.18 -14.87
N PRO A 116 16.80 14.19 -13.99
CA PRO A 116 15.70 14.55 -13.09
C PRO A 116 14.38 14.77 -13.83
N ARG A 117 14.41 15.32 -15.04
CA ARG A 117 13.22 15.54 -15.87
C ARG A 117 12.59 14.22 -16.31
N GLU A 118 13.37 13.21 -16.64
CA GLU A 118 12.88 11.88 -17.02
C GLU A 118 12.30 11.16 -15.80
N ILE A 119 12.94 11.26 -14.62
CA ILE A 119 12.43 10.72 -13.35
C ILE A 119 11.04 11.32 -13.05
N VAL A 120 10.90 12.63 -13.15
CA VAL A 120 9.62 13.33 -12.93
C VAL A 120 8.57 12.85 -13.93
N ALA A 121 8.91 12.76 -15.21
CA ALA A 121 8.00 12.31 -16.25
C ALA A 121 7.53 10.86 -16.01
N LEU A 122 8.44 9.97 -15.65
CA LEU A 122 8.15 8.58 -15.31
C LEU A 122 7.30 8.47 -14.06
N HIS A 123 7.64 9.22 -12.99
CA HIS A 123 6.89 9.18 -11.72
C HIS A 123 5.48 9.76 -11.86
N THR A 124 5.30 10.79 -12.69
CA THR A 124 3.98 11.42 -12.90
C THR A 124 3.12 10.71 -13.95
N ARG A 125 3.69 9.84 -14.80
CA ARG A 125 2.98 9.17 -15.90
C ARG A 125 1.83 8.27 -15.45
N PRO A 126 2.00 7.34 -14.46
CA PRO A 126 0.96 6.39 -14.10
C PRO A 126 -0.07 6.95 -13.14
N ILE A 127 -1.18 6.20 -12.98
CA ILE A 127 -2.09 6.29 -11.85
C ILE A 127 -1.73 5.13 -10.92
N TYR A 128 -1.25 5.45 -9.74
CA TYR A 128 -0.87 4.48 -8.73
C TYR A 128 -2.08 3.95 -7.96
N ARG A 129 -2.00 2.70 -7.53
CA ARG A 129 -2.94 2.12 -6.59
C ARG A 129 -2.42 2.24 -5.17
N VAL A 130 -3.28 2.56 -4.22
CA VAL A 130 -3.03 2.38 -2.79
C VAL A 130 -3.19 0.90 -2.46
N PHE A 131 -2.10 0.18 -2.26
CA PHE A 131 -2.13 -1.24 -1.93
C PHE A 131 -2.45 -1.47 -0.46
N LEU A 132 -1.90 -0.65 0.40
CA LEU A 132 -2.04 -0.79 1.84
C LEU A 132 -1.79 0.57 2.52
N VAL A 133 -2.46 0.80 3.64
CA VAL A 133 -2.18 1.91 4.55
C VAL A 133 -1.68 1.31 5.86
N GLY A 134 -0.49 1.75 6.33
CA GLY A 134 0.16 1.18 7.52
C GLY A 134 1.60 1.67 7.65
N PHE A 135 2.37 1.18 8.57
CA PHE A 135 3.65 1.67 9.06
C PHE A 135 3.46 2.79 10.08
N VAL A 136 2.93 3.94 9.68
CA VAL A 136 2.49 5.01 10.57
C VAL A 136 1.13 5.53 10.10
N PRO A 137 0.35 6.23 10.94
CA PRO A 137 -0.95 6.80 10.54
C PRO A 137 -0.82 7.68 9.29
N GLY A 138 -1.63 7.37 8.26
CA GLY A 138 -1.65 8.11 6.99
C GLY A 138 -0.61 7.69 5.95
N TRP A 139 0.38 6.84 6.27
CA TRP A 139 1.31 6.32 5.27
C TRP A 139 0.60 5.35 4.34
N ALA A 140 0.73 5.56 3.03
CA ALA A 140 0.19 4.70 1.99
C ALA A 140 1.30 4.15 1.09
N TYR A 141 1.27 2.85 0.88
CA TYR A 141 2.13 2.18 -0.09
C TYR A 141 1.47 2.21 -1.46
N LEU A 142 2.04 3.00 -2.36
CA LEU A 142 1.55 3.22 -3.72
C LEU A 142 2.38 2.45 -4.73
N GLY A 143 1.74 1.96 -5.80
CA GLY A 143 2.46 1.25 -6.84
C GLY A 143 1.57 0.66 -7.93
N PRO A 144 2.15 -0.16 -8.84
CA PRO A 144 3.60 -0.30 -9.02
C PRO A 144 4.23 0.93 -9.69
N LEU A 145 5.47 1.23 -9.32
CA LEU A 145 6.30 2.15 -10.09
C LEU A 145 6.61 1.58 -11.47
N PRO A 146 6.88 2.42 -12.49
CA PRO A 146 7.58 2.00 -13.70
C PRO A 146 8.88 1.26 -13.36
N GLU A 147 9.24 0.27 -14.17
CA GLU A 147 10.44 -0.55 -13.93
C GLU A 147 11.70 0.29 -13.98
N GLU A 148 11.70 1.32 -14.83
CA GLU A 148 12.79 2.28 -14.99
C GLU A 148 13.12 3.06 -13.70
N LEU A 149 12.17 3.15 -12.75
CA LEU A 149 12.34 3.81 -11.46
C LEU A 149 12.61 2.83 -10.30
N GLU A 150 12.82 1.56 -10.57
CA GLU A 150 13.06 0.55 -9.53
C GLU A 150 14.44 0.73 -8.91
N LEU A 151 14.47 1.06 -7.60
CA LEU A 151 15.68 1.19 -6.80
C LEU A 151 15.51 0.45 -5.47
N PRO A 152 16.54 -0.25 -4.97
CA PRO A 152 16.50 -0.81 -3.63
C PRO A 152 16.36 0.32 -2.58
N ARG A 153 15.94 -0.04 -1.37
CA ARG A 153 16.02 0.91 -0.25
C ARG A 153 17.46 1.34 -0.01
N ARG A 154 17.63 2.54 0.53
CA ARG A 154 18.93 3.04 0.99
C ARG A 154 19.56 2.05 1.97
N ARG A 155 20.86 1.84 1.84
CA ARG A 155 21.63 0.94 2.74
C ARG A 155 21.60 1.44 4.19
N VAL A 156 21.64 2.75 4.40
CA VAL A 156 21.54 3.40 5.70
C VAL A 156 20.26 4.24 5.72
N PRO A 157 19.24 3.84 6.48
CA PRO A 157 18.04 4.64 6.66
C PRO A 157 18.36 5.98 7.36
N ARG A 158 17.60 7.02 7.03
CA ARG A 158 17.62 8.27 7.78
C ARG A 158 16.90 8.10 9.10
N THR A 159 17.41 8.73 10.15
CA THR A 159 16.73 8.82 11.45
C THR A 159 15.53 9.75 11.39
N HIS A 160 15.56 10.76 10.51
CA HIS A 160 14.49 11.76 10.36
C HIS A 160 14.22 12.03 8.88
N VAL A 161 13.03 11.69 8.42
CA VAL A 161 12.49 12.07 7.12
C VAL A 161 11.36 13.07 7.37
N PRO A 162 11.41 14.28 6.78
CA PRO A 162 10.38 15.29 7.00
C PRO A 162 8.99 14.84 6.51
N ALA A 163 7.93 15.33 7.19
CA ALA A 163 6.57 15.18 6.71
C ALA A 163 6.43 15.81 5.31
N GLY A 164 5.62 15.20 4.47
CA GLY A 164 5.39 15.63 3.08
C GLY A 164 6.43 15.10 2.09
N SER A 165 7.55 14.51 2.53
CA SER A 165 8.55 13.94 1.62
C SER A 165 7.92 12.88 0.71
N VAL A 166 8.08 13.03 -0.61
CA VAL A 166 7.69 12.04 -1.62
C VAL A 166 8.90 11.16 -1.90
N ALA A 167 8.70 9.85 -1.83
CA ALA A 167 9.81 8.91 -1.86
C ALA A 167 9.51 7.65 -2.70
N ILE A 168 10.60 7.02 -3.18
CA ILE A 168 10.56 5.76 -3.93
C ILE A 168 11.48 4.71 -3.32
N ALA A 169 11.09 3.44 -3.39
CA ALA A 169 11.92 2.28 -3.07
C ALA A 169 11.30 0.99 -3.64
N GLY A 170 12.11 0.10 -4.19
CA GLY A 170 11.62 -1.04 -4.96
C GLY A 170 10.69 -0.54 -6.06
N ARG A 171 9.59 -1.22 -6.24
CA ARG A 171 8.56 -0.81 -7.20
C ARG A 171 7.42 -0.01 -6.55
N GLN A 172 7.74 0.81 -5.56
CA GLN A 172 6.74 1.55 -4.78
C GLN A 172 7.11 3.02 -4.59
N THR A 173 6.09 3.84 -4.40
CA THR A 173 6.20 5.24 -4.01
C THR A 173 5.28 5.51 -2.81
N GLY A 174 5.50 6.61 -2.13
CA GLY A 174 4.70 7.05 -1.00
C GLY A 174 5.05 8.47 -0.57
N ILE A 175 4.25 8.99 0.34
CA ILE A 175 4.45 10.33 0.94
C ILE A 175 4.49 10.17 2.44
N TYR A 176 5.51 10.68 3.08
CA TYR A 176 5.63 10.64 4.53
C TYR A 176 4.60 11.56 5.20
N PRO A 177 3.65 11.03 6.00
CA PRO A 177 2.59 11.84 6.60
C PRO A 177 3.06 12.68 7.78
N MET A 178 4.15 12.26 8.41
CA MET A 178 4.77 12.86 9.59
C MET A 178 6.27 12.59 9.58
N GLN A 179 7.02 13.28 10.45
CA GLN A 179 8.44 13.03 10.60
C GLN A 179 8.68 11.68 11.28
N VAL A 180 9.40 10.80 10.58
CA VAL A 180 9.72 9.43 11.02
C VAL A 180 11.05 8.98 10.43
N PRO A 181 11.69 7.93 10.97
CA PRO A 181 12.82 7.26 10.29
C PRO A 181 12.37 6.64 8.97
N GLY A 182 13.27 6.62 7.97
CA GLY A 182 12.94 6.00 6.67
C GLY A 182 14.16 5.77 5.77
N GLY A 183 14.09 4.70 4.99
CA GLY A 183 15.15 4.29 4.06
C GLY A 183 14.76 4.39 2.58
N TRP A 184 13.73 5.18 2.23
CA TRP A 184 13.34 5.42 0.85
C TRP A 184 14.06 6.63 0.29
N HIS A 185 14.27 6.67 -1.03
CA HIS A 185 14.90 7.79 -1.71
C HIS A 185 13.92 8.94 -1.87
N LEU A 186 14.27 10.10 -1.35
CA LEU A 186 13.43 11.30 -1.36
C LEU A 186 13.60 12.03 -2.69
N ILE A 187 12.56 12.03 -3.53
CA ILE A 187 12.56 12.64 -4.86
C ILE A 187 11.82 13.98 -4.92
N GLY A 188 11.10 14.34 -3.86
CA GLY A 188 10.34 15.59 -3.83
C GLY A 188 9.53 15.75 -2.55
N ARG A 189 8.61 16.70 -2.56
CA ARG A 189 7.72 16.98 -1.43
C ARG A 189 6.34 17.40 -1.88
N SER A 190 5.35 17.17 -1.02
CA SER A 190 3.97 17.60 -1.17
C SER A 190 3.46 18.24 0.11
N SER A 191 2.68 19.30 0.00
CA SER A 191 2.04 19.98 1.14
C SER A 191 0.74 19.31 1.60
N VAL A 192 0.30 18.27 0.91
CA VAL A 192 -0.97 17.59 1.20
C VAL A 192 -0.92 16.90 2.56
N LYS A 193 -1.91 17.19 3.40
CA LYS A 193 -2.06 16.54 4.71
C LYS A 193 -2.68 15.16 4.52
N LEU A 194 -1.93 14.11 4.88
CA LEU A 194 -2.34 12.72 4.70
C LEU A 194 -3.04 12.13 5.93
N PHE A 195 -2.81 12.73 7.08
CA PHE A 195 -3.38 12.32 8.35
C PHE A 195 -3.83 13.52 9.17
N LEU A 196 -5.09 13.52 9.56
CA LEU A 196 -5.74 14.52 10.39
C LEU A 196 -6.48 13.78 11.51
N PRO A 197 -5.91 13.72 12.74
CA PRO A 197 -6.43 12.88 13.82
C PRO A 197 -7.91 13.12 14.16
N ASN A 198 -8.35 14.37 14.03
CA ASN A 198 -9.71 14.80 14.39
C ASN A 198 -10.69 14.78 13.20
N SER A 199 -10.29 14.25 12.04
CA SER A 199 -11.17 14.10 10.88
C SER A 199 -11.79 12.71 10.83
N ASP A 200 -12.97 12.58 10.23
CA ASP A 200 -13.59 11.30 9.92
C ASP A 200 -13.77 11.16 8.39
N PRO A 201 -13.01 10.32 7.72
CA PRO A 201 -11.91 9.48 8.22
C PRO A 201 -10.62 10.29 8.48
N PRO A 202 -9.76 9.86 9.42
CA PRO A 202 -8.54 10.56 9.77
C PRO A 202 -7.44 10.45 8.70
N CYS A 203 -7.43 9.37 7.91
CA CYS A 203 -6.49 9.16 6.81
C CYS A 203 -7.10 9.58 5.47
N LEU A 204 -6.33 10.34 4.68
CA LEU A 204 -6.73 10.75 3.33
C LEU A 204 -6.93 9.55 2.41
N PHE A 205 -6.01 8.59 2.48
CA PHE A 205 -6.01 7.41 1.60
C PHE A 205 -6.62 6.19 2.27
N ARG A 206 -7.28 5.37 1.46
CA ARG A 206 -7.75 4.02 1.81
C ARG A 206 -7.18 3.00 0.84
N ALA A 207 -6.95 1.78 1.31
CA ALA A 207 -6.56 0.68 0.42
C ALA A 207 -7.57 0.50 -0.72
N GLY A 208 -7.08 0.46 -1.94
CA GLY A 208 -7.90 0.44 -3.15
C GLY A 208 -8.07 1.79 -3.84
N ASP A 209 -7.78 2.90 -3.18
CA ASP A 209 -7.76 4.23 -3.80
C ASP A 209 -6.70 4.32 -4.90
N ARG A 210 -6.78 5.40 -5.66
CA ARG A 210 -5.87 5.71 -6.76
C ARG A 210 -5.25 7.08 -6.54
N VAL A 211 -3.98 7.21 -6.92
CA VAL A 211 -3.21 8.45 -6.77
C VAL A 211 -2.57 8.81 -8.10
N LYS A 212 -2.78 10.05 -8.52
CA LYS A 212 -2.10 10.67 -9.67
C LYS A 212 -1.25 11.81 -9.16
N PHE A 213 0.07 11.66 -9.28
CA PHE A 213 0.99 12.76 -9.04
C PHE A 213 1.06 13.71 -10.24
N PHE A 214 1.31 14.97 -9.98
CA PHE A 214 1.63 15.96 -11.00
C PHE A 214 2.69 16.92 -10.46
N ALA A 215 3.58 17.38 -11.34
CA ALA A 215 4.60 18.35 -10.96
C ALA A 215 3.95 19.70 -10.67
N ALA A 216 4.26 20.26 -9.51
CA ALA A 216 3.90 21.61 -9.12
C ALA A 216 5.12 22.52 -9.25
N ALA A 217 4.90 23.79 -9.59
CA ALA A 217 5.96 24.80 -9.56
C ALA A 217 6.43 25.05 -8.11
N ILE A 218 7.64 25.53 -7.96
CA ILE A 218 8.14 26.10 -6.69
C ILE A 218 7.55 27.51 -6.64
N ASP A 219 6.66 27.76 -5.67
CA ASP A 219 6.21 29.13 -5.35
C ASP A 219 7.33 29.87 -4.60
#